data_0e2f479e73e33f6fe95dea918881f33b
#
_entry.id   0e2f479e73e33f6fe95dea918881f33b
#
_cell.length_a   1.000
_cell.length_b   1.000
_cell.length_c   1.000
_cell.angle_alpha   90.00
_cell.angle_beta   90.00
_cell.angle_gamma   90.00
#
_symmetry.space_group_name_H-M   'P 1'
#
loop_
_entity.id
_entity.type
_entity.pdbx_description
1 polymer ?
#
loop_
_entity_poly.entity_id
_entity_poly.type
_entity_poly.pdbx_seq_one_letter_code
_entity_poly.pdbx_strand_id
1 'polypeptide(L)'
;MWSLLLVPTLMVVYDFFKFPIDTLYFQNPMRPLCGIRNTFRDLIHFNSECSVKNYPGLMLIKFHFHKIKVEFEAVHPTLKKRYYHDVSPWFEKNENYYFYKIKDFPMLSSLVKQIPCIDTQVAAFAVSEGPMILHPHRAESNRLLRYHITIHGGGECTLYTESGSHQHAEGEEFIFDHSRYHELIKTGEGKRVVLILDVNR
;
A
#
# COMPACT_ATOMS: atom_id res chain seq x y z
N MET A 1 -1.62 40.14 6.57
CA MET A 1 -2.23 39.01 7.28
C MET A 1 -2.92 38.02 6.34
N TRP A 2 -3.67 38.46 5.32
CA TRP A 2 -4.35 37.57 4.36
C TRP A 2 -3.41 36.76 3.45
N SER A 3 -2.22 37.31 3.12
CA SER A 3 -1.22 36.62 2.30
C SER A 3 -0.62 35.38 2.96
N LEU A 4 -0.60 35.30 4.30
CA LEU A 4 -0.11 34.13 5.03
C LEU A 4 -1.05 32.92 4.96
N LEU A 5 -2.34 33.15 4.73
CA LEU A 5 -3.35 32.08 4.59
C LEU A 5 -3.51 31.60 3.15
N LEU A 6 -3.06 32.40 2.17
CA LEU A 6 -3.23 32.06 0.76
C LEU A 6 -2.48 30.78 0.37
N VAL A 7 -1.24 30.64 0.77
CA VAL A 7 -0.42 29.49 0.41
C VAL A 7 -0.97 28.17 0.98
N PRO A 8 -1.29 28.06 2.27
CA PRO A 8 -1.94 26.86 2.81
C PRO A 8 -3.29 26.55 2.13
N THR A 9 -4.08 27.58 1.82
CA THR A 9 -5.36 27.38 1.12
C THR A 9 -5.15 26.80 -0.27
N LEU A 10 -4.20 27.32 -1.04
CA LEU A 10 -3.86 26.79 -2.36
C LEU A 10 -3.36 25.35 -2.29
N MET A 11 -2.60 24.99 -1.26
CA MET A 11 -2.15 23.62 -1.03
C MET A 11 -3.32 22.67 -0.76
N VAL A 12 -4.29 23.09 0.04
CA VAL A 12 -5.52 22.31 0.30
C VAL A 12 -6.32 22.15 -0.99
N VAL A 13 -6.52 23.23 -1.74
CA VAL A 13 -7.21 23.20 -3.02
C VAL A 13 -6.53 22.28 -4.01
N TYR A 14 -5.20 22.35 -4.11
CA TYR A 14 -4.41 21.45 -4.96
C TYR A 14 -4.59 19.98 -4.54
N ASP A 15 -4.44 19.64 -3.25
CA ASP A 15 -4.61 18.26 -2.77
C ASP A 15 -6.04 17.75 -2.99
N PHE A 16 -7.05 18.62 -2.86
CA PHE A 16 -8.45 18.28 -3.11
C PHE A 16 -8.73 17.98 -4.58
N PHE A 17 -8.24 18.83 -5.51
CA PHE A 17 -8.50 18.69 -6.94
C PHE A 17 -7.51 17.78 -7.68
N LYS A 18 -6.44 17.38 -7.04
CA LYS A 18 -5.40 16.52 -7.64
C LYS A 18 -5.93 15.16 -8.10
N PHE A 19 -7.05 14.73 -7.55
CA PHE A 19 -7.70 13.45 -7.81
C PHE A 19 -9.20 13.66 -8.05
N PRO A 20 -9.91 12.61 -8.54
CA PRO A 20 -11.36 12.63 -8.57
C PRO A 20 -11.90 13.11 -7.23
N ILE A 21 -12.90 13.96 -7.27
CA ILE A 21 -13.44 14.68 -6.10
C ILE A 21 -13.66 13.69 -4.95
N ASP A 22 -12.89 13.88 -3.89
CA ASP A 22 -13.04 13.12 -2.65
C ASP A 22 -14.19 13.72 -1.85
N THR A 23 -15.37 13.16 -1.99
CA THR A 23 -16.58 13.63 -1.31
C THR A 23 -16.47 13.59 0.22
N LEU A 24 -15.54 12.78 0.75
CA LEU A 24 -15.28 12.63 2.17
C LEU A 24 -14.15 13.55 2.69
N TYR A 25 -13.50 14.30 1.79
CA TYR A 25 -12.32 15.11 2.11
C TYR A 25 -12.55 16.06 3.29
N PHE A 26 -13.67 16.80 3.29
CA PHE A 26 -13.99 17.74 4.34
C PHE A 26 -14.77 17.15 5.51
N GLN A 27 -15.16 15.89 5.44
CA GLN A 27 -15.78 15.18 6.57
C GLN A 27 -14.75 14.78 7.63
N ASN A 28 -13.49 14.64 7.24
CA ASN A 28 -12.36 14.44 8.17
C ASN A 28 -11.65 15.79 8.39
N PRO A 29 -11.76 16.43 9.57
CA PRO A 29 -11.16 17.75 9.82
C PRO A 29 -9.64 17.75 9.74
N MET A 30 -9.00 16.59 9.87
CA MET A 30 -7.54 16.46 9.72
C MET A 30 -7.10 16.38 8.25
N ARG A 31 -8.01 16.09 7.32
CA ARG A 31 -7.66 15.89 5.90
C ARG A 31 -7.06 17.13 5.24
N PRO A 32 -7.60 18.36 5.40
CA PRO A 32 -6.98 19.57 4.88
C PRO A 32 -5.56 19.81 5.40
N LEU A 33 -5.29 19.50 6.69
CA LEU A 33 -3.95 19.62 7.26
C LEU A 33 -2.99 18.56 6.67
N CYS A 34 -3.48 17.34 6.44
CA CYS A 34 -2.74 16.34 5.71
C CYS A 34 -2.45 16.79 4.27
N GLY A 35 -3.39 17.45 3.60
CA GLY A 35 -3.25 18.01 2.27
C GLY A 35 -2.12 19.03 2.17
N ILE A 36 -2.02 19.96 3.12
CA ILE A 36 -0.90 20.91 3.20
C ILE A 36 0.43 20.17 3.27
N ARG A 37 0.55 19.23 4.20
CA ARG A 37 1.77 18.42 4.38
C ARG A 37 2.12 17.61 3.13
N ASN A 38 1.13 16.97 2.52
CA ASN A 38 1.32 16.13 1.34
C ASN A 38 1.79 16.96 0.15
N THR A 39 1.15 18.12 -0.10
CA THR A 39 1.54 19.04 -1.17
C THR A 39 2.97 19.54 -0.99
N PHE A 40 3.37 19.88 0.24
CA PHE A 40 4.74 20.29 0.53
C PHE A 40 5.75 19.18 0.22
N ARG A 41 5.45 17.94 0.57
CA ARG A 41 6.30 16.79 0.22
C ARG A 41 6.36 16.52 -1.27
N ASP A 42 5.24 16.63 -1.97
CA ASP A 42 5.23 16.48 -3.42
C ASP A 42 6.11 17.52 -4.12
N LEU A 43 6.16 18.75 -3.61
CA LEU A 43 7.07 19.79 -4.12
C LEU A 43 8.54 19.43 -3.90
N ILE A 44 8.89 18.85 -2.74
CA ILE A 44 10.26 18.42 -2.45
C ILE A 44 10.66 17.20 -3.31
N HIS A 45 9.72 16.29 -3.54
CA HIS A 45 9.96 15.03 -4.26
C HIS A 45 9.44 15.06 -5.71
N PHE A 46 9.28 16.24 -6.30
CA PHE A 46 8.66 16.45 -7.62
C PHE A 46 9.24 15.57 -8.74
N ASN A 47 10.54 15.27 -8.70
CA ASN A 47 11.24 14.44 -9.69
C ASN A 47 11.56 13.03 -9.19
N SER A 48 11.05 12.60 -8.02
CA SER A 48 11.34 11.27 -7.52
C SER A 48 10.38 10.25 -8.13
N GLU A 49 10.90 9.43 -9.03
CA GLU A 49 10.17 8.30 -9.60
C GLU A 49 9.91 7.23 -8.54
N CYS A 50 8.67 6.72 -8.47
CA CYS A 50 8.33 5.56 -7.64
C CYS A 50 8.88 4.30 -8.30
N SER A 51 10.14 3.98 -8.01
CA SER A 51 10.83 2.84 -8.59
C SER A 51 11.50 2.00 -7.49
N VAL A 52 11.38 0.68 -7.58
CA VAL A 52 12.06 -0.27 -6.67
C VAL A 52 13.58 -0.05 -6.69
N LYS A 53 14.13 0.39 -7.82
CA LYS A 53 15.58 0.67 -7.99
C LYS A 53 16.09 1.74 -7.02
N ASN A 54 15.24 2.64 -6.57
CA ASN A 54 15.59 3.69 -5.62
C ASN A 54 15.74 3.16 -4.16
N TYR A 55 15.38 1.89 -3.94
CA TYR A 55 15.37 1.24 -2.64
C TYR A 55 16.18 -0.07 -2.67
N PRO A 56 17.51 0.00 -2.80
CA PRO A 56 18.35 -1.20 -3.01
C PRO A 56 18.21 -2.23 -1.89
N GLY A 57 17.82 -1.83 -0.68
CA GLY A 57 17.54 -2.76 0.43
C GLY A 57 16.40 -3.74 0.13
N LEU A 58 15.44 -3.38 -0.75
CA LEU A 58 14.34 -4.28 -1.15
C LEU A 58 14.84 -5.48 -1.97
N MET A 59 16.03 -5.42 -2.55
CA MET A 59 16.65 -6.57 -3.20
C MET A 59 16.82 -7.76 -2.26
N LEU A 60 16.96 -7.52 -0.94
CA LEU A 60 17.02 -8.60 0.05
C LEU A 60 15.69 -9.37 0.12
N ILE A 61 14.55 -8.67 -0.02
CA ILE A 61 13.23 -9.31 -0.08
C ILE A 61 13.15 -10.19 -1.33
N LYS A 62 13.55 -9.65 -2.48
CA LYS A 62 13.57 -10.40 -3.75
C LYS A 62 14.51 -11.61 -3.70
N PHE A 63 15.71 -11.44 -3.14
CA PHE A 63 16.69 -12.51 -2.99
C PHE A 63 16.17 -13.66 -2.10
N HIS A 64 15.42 -13.32 -1.06
CA HIS A 64 14.84 -14.30 -0.14
C HIS A 64 13.41 -14.72 -0.53
N PHE A 65 12.92 -14.39 -1.72
CA PHE A 65 11.55 -14.63 -2.18
C PHE A 65 11.08 -16.08 -1.90
N HIS A 66 11.87 -17.07 -2.31
CA HIS A 66 11.50 -18.47 -2.12
C HIS A 66 11.36 -18.85 -0.64
N LYS A 67 12.29 -18.38 0.21
CA LYS A 67 12.24 -18.62 1.66
C LYS A 67 11.00 -17.95 2.30
N ILE A 68 10.68 -16.73 1.87
CA ILE A 68 9.48 -15.99 2.32
C ILE A 68 8.21 -16.75 1.95
N LYS A 69 8.15 -17.29 0.73
CA LYS A 69 7.03 -18.10 0.25
C LYS A 69 6.86 -19.36 1.08
N VAL A 70 7.96 -20.11 1.31
CA VAL A 70 7.96 -21.34 2.14
C VAL A 70 7.52 -21.03 3.57
N GLU A 71 8.05 -19.96 4.18
CA GLU A 71 7.63 -19.54 5.52
C GLU A 71 6.14 -19.19 5.56
N PHE A 72 5.65 -18.44 4.57
CA PHE A 72 4.22 -18.11 4.48
C PHE A 72 3.37 -19.37 4.44
N GLU A 73 3.67 -20.33 3.59
CA GLU A 73 2.92 -21.56 3.44
C GLU A 73 2.92 -22.43 4.72
N ALA A 74 4.05 -22.47 5.44
CA ALA A 74 4.18 -23.22 6.67
C ALA A 74 3.43 -22.58 7.85
N VAL A 75 3.41 -21.24 7.94
CA VAL A 75 2.96 -20.52 9.13
C VAL A 75 1.50 -20.09 9.03
N HIS A 76 1.06 -19.57 7.85
CA HIS A 76 -0.27 -18.96 7.72
C HIS A 76 -1.45 -19.88 8.10
N PRO A 77 -1.42 -21.22 7.92
CA PRO A 77 -2.56 -22.06 8.29
C PRO A 77 -2.82 -22.10 9.81
N THR A 78 -1.82 -21.76 10.61
CA THR A 78 -1.93 -21.74 12.09
C THR A 78 -2.38 -20.38 12.62
N LEU A 79 -2.45 -19.35 11.76
CA LEU A 79 -2.74 -17.99 12.17
C LEU A 79 -4.22 -17.63 12.02
N LYS A 80 -4.68 -16.76 12.91
CA LYS A 80 -6.03 -16.16 12.79
C LYS A 80 -6.05 -15.12 11.68
N LYS A 81 -7.02 -15.24 10.75
CA LYS A 81 -7.30 -14.23 9.73
C LYS A 81 -7.68 -12.90 10.41
N ARG A 82 -7.14 -11.79 9.89
CA ARG A 82 -7.49 -10.43 10.31
C ARG A 82 -8.11 -9.73 9.13
N TYR A 83 -9.32 -9.25 9.28
CA TYR A 83 -10.05 -8.62 8.19
C TYR A 83 -9.83 -7.11 8.18
N TYR A 84 -9.85 -6.50 7.00
CA TYR A 84 -9.64 -5.06 6.86
C TYR A 84 -10.74 -4.24 7.52
N HIS A 85 -11.99 -4.68 7.48
CA HIS A 85 -13.09 -4.00 8.15
C HIS A 85 -12.94 -3.97 9.70
N ASP A 86 -12.17 -4.88 10.29
CA ASP A 86 -11.89 -4.87 11.73
C ASP A 86 -10.90 -3.77 12.14
N VAL A 87 -10.10 -3.27 11.18
CA VAL A 87 -9.07 -2.26 11.44
C VAL A 87 -9.38 -0.91 10.80
N SER A 88 -10.25 -0.89 9.82
CA SER A 88 -10.70 0.32 9.13
C SER A 88 -12.19 0.23 8.81
N PRO A 89 -13.05 0.93 9.56
CA PRO A 89 -14.51 0.90 9.35
C PRO A 89 -14.95 1.47 7.99
N TRP A 90 -14.04 2.09 7.26
CA TRP A 90 -14.28 2.61 5.91
C TRP A 90 -14.27 1.55 4.82
N PHE A 91 -13.73 0.36 5.11
CA PHE A 91 -13.77 -0.77 4.18
C PHE A 91 -15.05 -1.56 4.38
N GLU A 92 -15.71 -1.87 3.26
CA GLU A 92 -16.84 -2.80 3.26
C GLU A 92 -16.41 -4.16 3.83
N LYS A 93 -17.34 -4.81 4.52
CA LYS A 93 -17.09 -6.15 5.06
C LYS A 93 -16.86 -7.12 3.90
N ASN A 94 -15.64 -7.63 3.80
CA ASN A 94 -15.26 -8.62 2.81
C ASN A 94 -14.47 -9.74 3.49
N GLU A 95 -15.09 -10.91 3.61
CA GLU A 95 -14.50 -12.09 4.25
C GLU A 95 -13.44 -12.77 3.36
N ASN A 96 -13.41 -12.44 2.07
CA ASN A 96 -12.42 -12.93 1.12
C ASN A 96 -11.14 -12.07 1.11
N TYR A 97 -11.10 -10.96 1.86
CA TYR A 97 -9.94 -10.08 1.95
C TYR A 97 -9.47 -9.92 3.39
N TYR A 98 -8.32 -10.50 3.68
CA TYR A 98 -7.74 -10.53 5.02
C TYR A 98 -6.22 -10.42 4.97
N PHE A 99 -5.59 -10.25 6.14
CA PHE A 99 -4.16 -10.09 6.23
C PHE A 99 -3.56 -10.83 7.45
N TYR A 100 -2.25 -11.09 7.33
CA TYR A 100 -1.41 -11.58 8.43
C TYR A 100 -0.27 -10.59 8.67
N LYS A 101 -0.04 -10.20 9.93
CA LYS A 101 1.07 -9.30 10.27
C LYS A 101 2.41 -10.04 10.14
N ILE A 102 3.44 -9.35 9.61
CA ILE A 102 4.77 -9.99 9.44
C ILE A 102 5.43 -10.42 10.76
N LYS A 103 5.05 -9.83 11.89
CA LYS A 103 5.56 -10.24 13.21
C LYS A 103 5.29 -11.71 13.54
N ASP A 104 4.29 -12.29 12.90
CA ASP A 104 3.89 -13.68 13.06
C ASP A 104 4.74 -14.64 12.18
N PHE A 105 5.68 -14.09 11.37
CA PHE A 105 6.61 -14.78 10.47
C PHE A 105 8.06 -14.47 10.89
N PRO A 106 8.71 -15.31 11.71
CA PRO A 106 9.98 -14.97 12.36
C PRO A 106 11.13 -14.63 11.42
N MET A 107 11.30 -15.40 10.34
CA MET A 107 12.37 -15.17 9.37
C MET A 107 12.14 -13.84 8.63
N LEU A 108 10.94 -13.63 8.09
CA LEU A 108 10.60 -12.39 7.39
C LEU A 108 10.67 -11.18 8.33
N SER A 109 10.18 -11.30 9.56
CA SER A 109 10.26 -10.24 10.57
C SER A 109 11.71 -9.85 10.87
N SER A 110 12.62 -10.83 10.95
CA SER A 110 14.05 -10.59 11.14
C SER A 110 14.69 -9.94 9.92
N LEU A 111 14.32 -10.38 8.72
CA LEU A 111 14.82 -9.82 7.45
C LEU A 111 14.43 -8.36 7.27
N VAL A 112 13.15 -8.03 7.49
CA VAL A 112 12.62 -6.67 7.32
C VAL A 112 13.29 -5.67 8.26
N LYS A 113 13.63 -6.07 9.48
CA LYS A 113 14.36 -5.22 10.45
C LYS A 113 15.78 -4.84 9.98
N GLN A 114 16.35 -5.58 9.04
CA GLN A 114 17.67 -5.29 8.47
C GLN A 114 17.61 -4.28 7.33
N ILE A 115 16.42 -3.87 6.90
CA ILE A 115 16.21 -2.96 5.76
C ILE A 115 15.74 -1.60 6.30
N PRO A 116 16.63 -0.61 6.44
CA PRO A 116 16.33 0.65 7.15
C PRO A 116 15.22 1.48 6.53
N CYS A 117 14.96 1.34 5.23
CA CYS A 117 13.91 2.09 4.55
C CYS A 117 12.50 1.59 4.84
N ILE A 118 12.33 0.40 5.42
CA ILE A 118 11.01 -0.19 5.67
C ILE A 118 10.42 0.34 6.99
N ASP A 119 9.19 0.84 6.92
CA ASP A 119 8.36 1.10 8.09
C ASP A 119 7.65 -0.20 8.51
N THR A 120 8.04 -0.74 9.67
CA THR A 120 7.52 -2.04 10.13
C THR A 120 6.10 -1.99 10.70
N GLN A 121 5.48 -0.80 10.80
CA GLN A 121 4.13 -0.67 11.37
C GLN A 121 3.04 -1.26 10.46
N VAL A 122 3.23 -1.15 9.14
CA VAL A 122 2.26 -1.59 8.11
C VAL A 122 2.84 -2.72 7.25
N ALA A 123 3.54 -3.65 7.84
CA ALA A 123 4.10 -4.77 7.10
C ALA A 123 3.21 -6.02 7.29
N ALA A 124 2.67 -6.55 6.19
CA ALA A 124 1.71 -7.64 6.24
C ALA A 124 1.68 -8.46 4.94
N PHE A 125 1.24 -9.70 5.03
CA PHE A 125 0.70 -10.42 3.88
C PHE A 125 -0.78 -10.09 3.72
N ALA A 126 -1.16 -9.55 2.57
CA ALA A 126 -2.55 -9.37 2.18
C ALA A 126 -2.99 -10.54 1.30
N VAL A 127 -4.09 -11.16 1.67
CA VAL A 127 -4.65 -12.33 0.99
C VAL A 127 -6.01 -11.98 0.44
N SER A 128 -6.27 -12.34 -0.83
CA SER A 128 -7.59 -12.26 -1.44
C SER A 128 -7.96 -13.61 -2.07
N GLU A 129 -9.14 -14.10 -1.72
CA GLU A 129 -9.69 -15.38 -2.20
C GLU A 129 -10.86 -15.10 -3.15
N GLY A 130 -10.88 -15.79 -4.32
CA GLY A 130 -11.92 -15.59 -5.34
C GLY A 130 -11.90 -14.19 -5.99
N PRO A 131 -12.88 -13.91 -6.86
CA PRO A 131 -13.04 -12.60 -7.49
C PRO A 131 -13.38 -11.51 -6.45
N MET A 132 -12.82 -10.32 -6.62
CA MET A 132 -13.12 -9.18 -5.76
C MET A 132 -12.72 -7.86 -6.40
N ILE A 133 -13.33 -6.79 -5.93
CA ILE A 133 -12.94 -5.41 -6.23
C ILE A 133 -12.68 -4.69 -4.90
N LEU A 134 -11.49 -4.09 -4.79
CA LEU A 134 -11.25 -3.04 -3.80
C LEU A 134 -11.43 -1.72 -4.51
N HIS A 135 -12.54 -1.05 -4.23
CA HIS A 135 -12.87 0.23 -4.85
C HIS A 135 -11.80 1.29 -4.66
N PRO A 136 -11.75 2.31 -5.50
CA PRO A 136 -10.75 3.38 -5.42
C PRO A 136 -10.65 3.95 -4.02
N HIS A 137 -9.47 3.87 -3.44
CA HIS A 137 -9.16 4.38 -2.11
C HIS A 137 -7.74 4.93 -2.06
N ARG A 138 -7.41 5.66 -1.00
CA ARG A 138 -6.08 6.22 -0.78
C ARG A 138 -5.74 6.34 0.70
N ALA A 139 -4.46 6.32 1.03
CA ALA A 139 -3.98 6.69 2.35
C ALA A 139 -3.97 8.21 2.55
N GLU A 140 -4.02 8.66 3.81
CA GLU A 140 -4.01 10.10 4.14
C GLU A 140 -2.63 10.74 3.97
N SER A 141 -1.56 9.97 3.96
CA SER A 141 -0.19 10.47 3.97
C SER A 141 0.64 9.91 2.83
N ASN A 142 1.38 10.80 2.14
CA ASN A 142 2.40 10.46 1.15
C ASN A 142 3.81 10.35 1.76
N ARG A 143 3.92 10.21 3.08
CA ARG A 143 5.21 10.00 3.77
C ARG A 143 5.87 8.70 3.36
N LEU A 144 5.06 7.69 3.14
CA LEU A 144 5.48 6.34 2.80
C LEU A 144 5.05 6.03 1.37
N LEU A 145 5.85 5.25 0.68
CA LEU A 145 5.46 4.56 -0.53
C LEU A 145 5.13 3.12 -0.19
N ARG A 146 4.31 2.46 -1.00
CA ARG A 146 3.92 1.08 -0.79
C ARG A 146 4.61 0.15 -1.77
N TYR A 147 5.38 -0.79 -1.24
CA TYR A 147 5.99 -1.86 -1.99
C TYR A 147 5.12 -3.11 -1.94
N HIS A 148 4.89 -3.71 -3.09
CA HIS A 148 4.25 -5.02 -3.23
C HIS A 148 5.22 -6.00 -3.87
N ILE A 149 5.26 -7.23 -3.33
CA ILE A 149 5.78 -8.40 -4.03
C ILE A 149 4.77 -9.53 -3.95
N THR A 150 4.43 -10.10 -5.10
CA THR A 150 3.38 -11.12 -5.21
C THR A 150 3.94 -12.50 -4.87
N ILE A 151 3.45 -13.11 -3.81
CA ILE A 151 3.82 -14.46 -3.37
C ILE A 151 3.06 -15.54 -4.14
N HIS A 152 1.73 -15.30 -4.35
CA HIS A 152 0.85 -16.11 -5.19
C HIS A 152 -0.01 -15.20 -6.04
N GLY A 153 -0.05 -15.41 -7.35
CA GLY A 153 -0.75 -14.54 -8.29
C GLY A 153 -2.28 -14.64 -8.21
N GLY A 154 -2.80 -15.84 -7.96
CA GLY A 154 -4.25 -16.06 -7.79
C GLY A 154 -5.09 -15.89 -9.04
N GLY A 155 -4.51 -15.96 -10.24
CA GLY A 155 -5.16 -15.70 -11.53
C GLY A 155 -5.13 -14.22 -11.90
N GLU A 156 -6.09 -13.77 -12.72
CA GLU A 156 -6.15 -12.38 -13.17
C GLU A 156 -6.41 -11.41 -12.00
N CYS A 157 -5.41 -10.59 -11.72
CA CYS A 157 -5.47 -9.61 -10.66
C CYS A 157 -4.61 -8.39 -11.01
N THR A 158 -5.23 -7.23 -11.14
CA THR A 158 -4.59 -5.99 -11.52
C THR A 158 -4.79 -4.92 -10.47
N LEU A 159 -3.71 -4.26 -10.06
CA LEU A 159 -3.76 -3.02 -9.30
C LEU A 159 -3.63 -1.85 -10.26
N TYR A 160 -4.62 -0.97 -10.29
CA TYR A 160 -4.58 0.29 -11.02
C TYR A 160 -4.12 1.39 -10.07
N THR A 161 -3.11 2.14 -10.50
CA THR A 161 -2.53 3.26 -9.75
C THR A 161 -2.42 4.48 -10.67
N GLU A 162 -2.10 5.64 -10.12
CA GLU A 162 -1.83 6.84 -10.92
C GLU A 162 -0.68 6.64 -11.92
N SER A 163 0.33 5.82 -11.57
CA SER A 163 1.48 5.53 -12.42
C SER A 163 1.24 4.44 -13.47
N GLY A 164 0.08 3.80 -13.47
CA GLY A 164 -0.28 2.74 -14.41
C GLY A 164 -0.91 1.52 -13.76
N SER A 165 -1.00 0.44 -14.51
CA SER A 165 -1.54 -0.84 -14.06
C SER A 165 -0.42 -1.84 -13.75
N HIS A 166 -0.56 -2.58 -12.66
CA HIS A 166 0.39 -3.58 -12.21
C HIS A 166 -0.30 -4.94 -12.07
N GLN A 167 0.19 -5.93 -12.81
CA GLN A 167 -0.29 -7.30 -12.70
C GLN A 167 0.33 -7.97 -11.48
N HIS A 168 -0.49 -8.71 -10.73
CA HIS A 168 -0.03 -9.51 -9.62
C HIS A 168 0.38 -10.93 -10.06
N ALA A 169 1.42 -11.04 -10.91
CA ALA A 169 2.05 -12.31 -11.22
C ALA A 169 3.05 -12.72 -10.14
N GLU A 170 3.19 -14.03 -9.90
CA GLU A 170 4.10 -14.54 -8.86
C GLU A 170 5.54 -14.04 -9.06
N GLY A 171 6.13 -13.49 -8.01
CA GLY A 171 7.46 -12.92 -8.03
C GLY A 171 7.54 -11.49 -8.59
N GLU A 172 6.48 -10.95 -9.20
CA GLU A 172 6.47 -9.55 -9.64
C GLU A 172 6.43 -8.60 -8.45
N GLU A 173 7.20 -7.52 -8.58
CA GLU A 173 7.32 -6.49 -7.56
C GLU A 173 7.19 -5.09 -8.14
N PHE A 174 6.57 -4.21 -7.39
CA PHE A 174 6.45 -2.81 -7.73
C PHE A 174 6.29 -1.93 -6.50
N ILE A 175 6.50 -0.63 -6.69
CA ILE A 175 6.31 0.40 -5.65
C ILE A 175 5.44 1.52 -6.20
N PHE A 176 4.56 2.05 -5.39
CA PHE A 176 3.65 3.13 -5.78
C PHE A 176 3.34 4.06 -4.62
N ASP A 177 2.88 5.26 -4.93
CA ASP A 177 2.38 6.22 -3.95
C ASP A 177 0.94 5.87 -3.56
N HIS A 178 0.77 5.17 -2.44
CA HIS A 178 -0.55 4.75 -1.97
C HIS A 178 -1.38 5.89 -1.37
N SER A 179 -0.82 7.11 -1.25
CA SER A 179 -1.60 8.31 -0.95
C SER A 179 -2.41 8.80 -2.16
N ARG A 180 -2.16 8.21 -3.33
CA ARG A 180 -2.90 8.40 -4.57
C ARG A 180 -4.01 7.37 -4.68
N TYR A 181 -5.09 7.68 -5.42
CA TYR A 181 -6.14 6.71 -5.65
C TYR A 181 -5.59 5.48 -6.36
N HIS A 182 -5.95 4.33 -5.82
CA HIS A 182 -5.63 3.05 -6.40
C HIS A 182 -6.79 2.08 -6.18
N GLU A 183 -6.96 1.17 -7.13
CA GLU A 183 -8.06 0.20 -7.19
C GLU A 183 -7.49 -1.17 -7.50
N LEU A 184 -8.01 -2.21 -6.85
CA LEU A 184 -7.67 -3.59 -7.16
C LEU A 184 -8.87 -4.29 -7.79
N ILE A 185 -8.67 -4.88 -8.96
CA ILE A 185 -9.65 -5.74 -9.62
C ILE A 185 -9.05 -7.12 -9.77
N LYS A 186 -9.70 -8.11 -9.19
CA LYS A 186 -9.36 -9.51 -9.27
C LYS A 186 -10.54 -10.29 -9.82
N THR A 187 -10.37 -10.93 -10.98
CA THR A 187 -11.36 -11.76 -11.64
C THR A 187 -11.06 -13.26 -11.50
N GLY A 188 -9.80 -13.60 -11.22
CA GLY A 188 -9.37 -14.98 -11.04
C GLY A 188 -9.90 -15.62 -9.75
N GLU A 189 -10.24 -16.90 -9.81
CA GLU A 189 -10.76 -17.68 -8.68
C GLU A 189 -9.68 -18.07 -7.65
N GLY A 190 -8.40 -18.09 -8.06
CA GLY A 190 -7.29 -18.51 -7.20
C GLY A 190 -7.02 -17.56 -6.04
N LYS A 191 -6.31 -18.05 -5.03
CA LYS A 191 -5.84 -17.25 -3.89
C LYS A 191 -4.67 -16.36 -4.33
N ARG A 192 -4.81 -15.05 -4.20
CA ARG A 192 -3.71 -14.08 -4.34
C ARG A 192 -3.10 -13.79 -2.97
N VAL A 193 -1.79 -13.81 -2.88
CA VAL A 193 -1.03 -13.42 -1.68
C VAL A 193 0.02 -12.40 -2.08
N VAL A 194 0.03 -11.27 -1.42
CA VAL A 194 1.01 -10.19 -1.64
C VAL A 194 1.64 -9.79 -0.31
N LEU A 195 2.96 -9.73 -0.26
CA LEU A 195 3.66 -9.07 0.81
C LEU A 195 3.63 -7.56 0.57
N ILE A 196 3.05 -6.85 1.52
CA ILE A 196 2.94 -5.39 1.52
C ILE A 196 3.93 -4.83 2.55
N LEU A 197 4.81 -3.95 2.10
CA LEU A 197 5.75 -3.22 2.95
C LEU A 197 5.64 -1.73 2.64
N ASP A 198 5.54 -0.90 3.65
CA ASP A 198 5.63 0.53 3.47
C ASP A 198 7.10 0.98 3.64
N VAL A 199 7.58 1.83 2.74
CA VAL A 199 8.96 2.33 2.74
C VAL A 199 8.99 3.84 2.87
N ASN A 200 9.97 4.34 3.60
CA ASN A 200 10.18 5.78 3.77
C ASN A 200 10.57 6.41 2.42
N ARG A 201 9.88 7.48 2.07
CA ARG A 201 10.10 8.24 0.84
C ARG A 201 11.32 9.16 0.96
#